data_44bcadbf53d715abb737b4a606bc9977
#
_entry.id   44bcadbf53d715abb737b4a606bc9977
#
_cell.length_a   1.000
_cell.length_b   1.000
_cell.length_c   1.000
_cell.angle_alpha   90.00
_cell.angle_beta   90.00
_cell.angle_gamma   90.00
#
_symmetry.space_group_name_H-M   'P 1'
#
loop_
_entity.id
_entity.type
_entity.pdbx_description
1 polymer ?
#
loop_
_entity_poly.entity_id
_entity_poly.type
_entity_poly.pdbx_seq_one_letter_code
_entity_poly.pdbx_strand_id
1 'polypeptide(L)'
;MSSSFTLASTSSSSQNGLGKTSSFSSKSSLRRISRRRLLSSSSFDTSSATTEKNNSNDTKTKTRGSRRATKTAAAAASGGAATAKASKSSSSLKKRDNEWILQARDACVSSESSSESWVERMRSSASKQLSESKTPTNRDESWRFFDVSEITSATLVREDDSEADVEEDMKAFLADVPEGAKVVAFVNGRFSEKWSSIDEDDKNGVSISRTISGDIATAIGTYDEDEEVEGQGAIFARINKSCARSDNVACITVKSENVENIVYIIHARRSSKDRKDGELATGANARVFIDALAKSSVSVVEKYATVGGSGKKHDSRYWANDVVEIHLAENARVFHSLSQDHGREAVHTRATYVRQNESSMYEINEVNVGAKLHRHDLRVKQLGKKTDTKLNCFNLAGSKQTQDLHSAIILDFEEGTTDQRHRCIVSSSSGKGVFDGNVRVNKLAQRTDAKQITRNLLLVPKATVNARPNLQIIADDVKCTHGCTVSDLEEEELFYIQSRGLTKEIARSLLVSGFGTEIISGMKGGEKFKEYVRETVKSALSKDAVELLVA
;
A
#
# COMPACT_ATOMS: atom_id res chain seq x y z
N MET A 1 -63.09 2.88 26.75
CA MET A 1 -63.29 4.26 26.28
C MET A 1 -62.25 4.43 25.16
N SER A 2 -62.47 3.95 23.96
CA SER A 2 -63.22 4.49 22.83
C SER A 2 -62.77 5.88 22.46
N SER A 3 -62.06 6.01 21.36
CA SER A 3 -62.53 6.73 20.19
C SER A 3 -61.53 6.63 19.03
N SER A 4 -61.95 5.92 18.03
CA SER A 4 -61.49 5.90 16.62
C SER A 4 -61.87 7.18 15.91
N PHE A 5 -61.05 7.64 14.94
CA PHE A 5 -61.57 8.41 13.79
C PHE A 5 -60.85 8.01 12.51
N THR A 6 -61.61 7.41 11.63
CA THR A 6 -61.37 7.13 10.21
C THR A 6 -62.15 8.14 9.39
N LEU A 7 -61.66 8.57 8.23
CA LEU A 7 -62.35 9.06 7.04
C LEU A 7 -61.31 9.73 6.11
N ALA A 8 -61.29 9.67 4.83
CA ALA A 8 -61.88 8.91 3.74
C ALA A 8 -61.29 9.54 2.45
N SER A 9 -61.14 8.73 1.47
CA SER A 9 -60.74 9.02 0.08
C SER A 9 -61.66 9.96 -0.66
N THR A 10 -61.13 10.79 -1.59
CA THR A 10 -61.88 11.15 -2.82
C THR A 10 -60.94 11.28 -4.01
N SER A 11 -61.22 10.48 -5.01
CA SER A 11 -60.74 10.53 -6.37
C SER A 11 -61.52 11.58 -7.18
N SER A 12 -60.88 12.28 -8.12
CA SER A 12 -61.58 12.79 -9.31
C SER A 12 -60.61 12.93 -10.48
N SER A 13 -60.95 12.20 -11.51
CA SER A 13 -60.51 12.27 -12.89
C SER A 13 -61.09 13.47 -13.62
N SER A 14 -60.36 14.10 -14.52
CA SER A 14 -60.92 14.56 -15.79
C SER A 14 -59.84 14.90 -16.82
N GLN A 15 -60.18 14.50 -18.01
CA GLN A 15 -59.50 14.49 -19.29
C GLN A 15 -59.43 15.85 -19.99
N ASN A 16 -58.55 15.88 -20.99
CA ASN A 16 -58.61 16.56 -22.29
C ASN A 16 -58.03 17.97 -22.45
N GLY A 17 -57.15 18.07 -23.45
CA GLY A 17 -56.80 19.30 -24.12
C GLY A 17 -55.63 19.14 -25.09
N LEU A 18 -55.90 18.77 -26.33
CA LEU A 18 -55.03 18.80 -27.51
C LEU A 18 -54.54 20.23 -27.82
N GLY A 19 -53.25 20.39 -28.18
CA GLY A 19 -52.74 21.64 -28.72
C GLY A 19 -51.39 21.46 -29.44
N LYS A 20 -51.44 21.48 -30.73
CA LYS A 20 -50.49 21.31 -31.83
C LYS A 20 -49.19 22.13 -31.75
N THR A 21 -48.07 21.45 -32.12
CA THR A 21 -47.00 21.82 -33.11
C THR A 21 -46.34 23.19 -33.04
N SER A 22 -45.00 23.20 -32.89
CA SER A 22 -44.11 23.80 -33.88
C SER A 22 -42.68 23.31 -33.68
N SER A 23 -42.19 22.70 -34.74
CA SER A 23 -40.80 22.32 -34.99
C SER A 23 -39.93 23.54 -35.21
N PHE A 24 -38.83 23.68 -34.48
CA PHE A 24 -37.71 24.50 -34.92
C PHE A 24 -36.46 23.64 -35.02
N SER A 25 -36.12 23.34 -36.25
CA SER A 25 -34.84 22.80 -36.71
C SER A 25 -33.81 23.91 -36.74
N SER A 26 -32.76 23.80 -35.94
CA SER A 26 -31.55 24.57 -36.18
C SER A 26 -30.39 23.61 -36.47
N LYS A 27 -30.07 23.52 -37.74
CA LYS A 27 -28.84 22.94 -38.26
C LYS A 27 -27.66 23.84 -37.82
N SER A 28 -26.75 23.38 -37.00
CA SER A 28 -25.42 23.96 -36.85
C SER A 28 -24.43 23.08 -37.56
N SER A 29 -23.79 23.69 -38.57
CA SER A 29 -22.80 23.16 -39.47
C SER A 29 -21.49 22.85 -38.72
N LEU A 30 -21.06 21.61 -38.73
CA LEU A 30 -19.71 21.20 -38.42
C LEU A 30 -18.75 21.60 -39.54
N ARG A 31 -17.93 22.61 -39.33
CA ARG A 31 -16.75 22.87 -40.14
C ARG A 31 -15.63 21.90 -39.79
N ARG A 32 -15.34 21.00 -40.70
CA ARG A 32 -14.10 20.22 -40.77
C ARG A 32 -12.92 21.17 -41.01
N ILE A 33 -11.98 21.23 -40.06
CA ILE A 33 -10.66 21.79 -40.30
C ILE A 33 -9.73 20.66 -40.73
N SER A 34 -9.30 20.70 -41.96
CA SER A 34 -8.36 19.77 -42.55
C SER A 34 -6.95 19.96 -41.97
N ARG A 35 -6.35 18.89 -41.50
CA ARG A 35 -4.93 18.80 -41.16
C ARG A 35 -4.07 18.94 -42.47
N ARG A 36 -3.33 19.98 -42.58
CA ARG A 36 -2.18 20.04 -43.50
C ARG A 36 -0.96 19.40 -42.84
N ARG A 37 -0.51 18.31 -43.42
CA ARG A 37 0.82 17.73 -43.17
C ARG A 37 1.86 18.71 -43.76
N LEU A 38 2.84 19.08 -42.94
CA LEU A 38 4.13 19.54 -43.41
C LEU A 38 5.15 18.44 -43.17
N LEU A 39 5.54 17.81 -44.26
CA LEU A 39 6.73 16.96 -44.38
C LEU A 39 7.91 17.90 -44.56
N SER A 40 8.93 17.80 -43.72
CA SER A 40 10.29 18.20 -44.09
C SER A 40 11.22 17.03 -43.76
N SER A 41 11.68 16.42 -44.82
CA SER A 41 12.74 15.43 -44.91
C SER A 41 14.10 16.12 -44.70
N SER A 42 14.94 15.53 -43.86
CA SER A 42 16.38 15.61 -44.02
C SER A 42 16.99 14.24 -43.74
N SER A 43 17.33 13.62 -44.83
CA SER A 43 18.22 12.49 -44.96
C SER A 43 19.64 12.90 -44.55
N PHE A 44 20.31 12.09 -43.75
CA PHE A 44 21.76 12.01 -43.78
C PHE A 44 22.18 10.54 -43.87
N ASP A 45 23.00 10.32 -44.88
CA ASP A 45 23.50 9.08 -45.39
C ASP A 45 24.48 8.38 -44.47
N THR A 46 24.41 7.08 -44.55
CA THR A 46 25.43 6.10 -44.20
C THR A 46 26.66 6.23 -45.04
N SER A 47 27.86 6.22 -44.46
CA SER A 47 29.03 5.65 -45.13
C SER A 47 29.97 5.00 -44.13
N SER A 48 30.14 3.74 -44.37
CA SER A 48 31.16 2.81 -43.88
C SER A 48 32.57 3.25 -44.29
N ALA A 49 33.53 3.08 -43.41
CA ALA A 49 34.91 2.76 -43.81
C ALA A 49 35.66 2.04 -42.70
N THR A 50 36.17 0.94 -43.12
CA THR A 50 37.03 -0.08 -42.51
C THR A 50 38.49 0.36 -42.37
N THR A 51 39.16 -0.33 -41.38
CA THR A 51 40.61 -0.69 -41.35
C THR A 51 41.64 0.43 -41.21
N GLU A 52 42.59 0.34 -40.30
CA GLU A 52 43.76 -0.53 -40.17
C GLU A 52 44.68 -0.13 -38.99
N LYS A 53 45.40 -1.13 -38.55
CA LYS A 53 46.57 -1.23 -37.65
C LYS A 53 47.64 -0.13 -37.85
N ASN A 54 48.31 0.26 -36.78
CA ASN A 54 49.74 -0.07 -36.47
C ASN A 54 50.27 0.79 -35.32
N ASN A 55 50.79 0.09 -34.36
CA ASN A 55 52.19 -0.03 -33.89
C ASN A 55 52.97 1.23 -33.51
N SER A 56 53.48 1.11 -32.29
CA SER A 56 54.86 1.26 -31.84
C SER A 56 55.29 2.57 -31.18
N ASN A 57 55.90 2.28 -30.04
CA ASN A 57 57.15 2.81 -29.51
C ASN A 57 57.22 4.12 -28.69
N ASP A 58 57.56 3.80 -27.45
CA ASP A 58 58.78 4.24 -26.72
C ASP A 58 58.99 5.74 -26.41
N THR A 59 59.14 6.03 -25.15
CA THR A 59 60.37 6.39 -24.45
C THR A 59 60.13 6.99 -23.06
N LYS A 60 60.66 6.32 -22.04
CA LYS A 60 61.60 6.73 -20.98
C LYS A 60 61.49 8.20 -20.51
N THR A 61 61.43 8.48 -19.22
CA THR A 61 62.54 8.39 -18.23
C THR A 61 62.17 8.91 -16.82
N LYS A 62 62.70 8.20 -15.83
CA LYS A 62 63.37 8.57 -14.58
C LYS A 62 62.59 9.18 -13.42
N THR A 63 62.49 8.47 -12.33
CA THR A 63 63.32 8.14 -11.17
C THR A 63 63.32 9.13 -10.02
N ARG A 64 62.99 8.63 -8.84
CA ARG A 64 63.68 8.66 -7.51
C ARG A 64 62.63 8.33 -6.46
N GLY A 65 62.67 7.32 -5.64
CA GLY A 65 63.78 6.63 -4.96
C GLY A 65 63.78 6.92 -3.48
N SER A 66 63.48 5.92 -2.63
CA SER A 66 64.09 5.67 -1.32
C SER A 66 63.18 4.75 -0.49
N ARG A 67 63.41 3.44 -0.42
CA ARG A 67 64.23 2.66 0.55
C ARG A 67 63.81 2.82 2.03
N ARG A 68 63.31 1.70 2.61
CA ARG A 68 63.92 0.88 3.70
C ARG A 68 62.88 -0.14 4.18
N ALA A 69 63.06 -1.38 3.95
CA ALA A 69 63.92 -2.40 4.53
C ALA A 69 63.22 -3.20 5.64
N THR A 70 62.92 -4.39 5.28
CA THR A 70 62.86 -5.68 5.98
C THR A 70 63.30 -5.76 7.45
N LYS A 71 62.51 -6.48 8.26
CA LYS A 71 63.01 -7.49 9.20
C LYS A 71 62.02 -8.62 9.39
N THR A 72 62.42 -9.78 8.93
CA THR A 72 61.93 -11.11 9.30
C THR A 72 62.41 -11.47 10.70
N ALA A 73 61.54 -12.03 11.53
CA ALA A 73 61.93 -12.97 12.56
C ALA A 73 60.74 -13.92 12.84
N ALA A 74 61.04 -15.19 12.68
CA ALA A 74 60.19 -16.32 13.04
C ALA A 74 60.23 -16.55 14.55
N ALA A 75 59.10 -16.94 15.13
CA ALA A 75 59.09 -17.82 16.31
C ALA A 75 57.74 -18.56 16.36
N ALA A 76 57.86 -19.84 16.58
CA ALA A 76 56.84 -20.86 16.56
C ALA A 76 56.02 -20.94 17.87
N ALA A 77 54.83 -21.59 17.72
CA ALA A 77 54.12 -22.38 18.72
C ALA A 77 53.47 -21.67 19.92
N SER A 78 52.16 -21.55 19.86
CA SER A 78 51.26 -22.09 20.90
C SER A 78 49.83 -22.10 20.34
N GLY A 79 49.38 -23.26 19.91
CA GLY A 79 48.01 -23.52 19.53
C GLY A 79 47.11 -23.68 20.77
N GLY A 80 45.86 -23.18 20.70
CA GLY A 80 44.83 -23.65 21.58
C GLY A 80 44.16 -22.63 22.48
N ALA A 81 43.68 -21.47 21.96
CA ALA A 81 42.72 -20.63 22.71
C ALA A 81 41.87 -19.66 21.85
N ALA A 82 42.03 -19.66 20.53
CA ALA A 82 41.34 -18.65 19.68
C ALA A 82 39.98 -19.07 19.15
N THR A 83 39.67 -20.38 19.13
CA THR A 83 38.42 -20.88 18.56
C THR A 83 37.20 -20.79 19.50
N ALA A 84 37.43 -20.79 20.83
CA ALA A 84 36.32 -20.72 21.80
C ALA A 84 35.79 -19.28 22.04
N LYS A 85 36.59 -18.24 21.76
CA LYS A 85 36.18 -16.84 21.88
C LYS A 85 35.39 -16.33 20.65
N ALA A 86 35.70 -16.83 19.47
CA ALA A 86 34.99 -16.43 18.24
C ALA A 86 33.56 -17.02 18.19
N SER A 87 33.37 -18.25 18.67
CA SER A 87 32.04 -18.86 18.74
C SER A 87 31.12 -18.22 19.81
N LYS A 88 31.69 -17.76 20.93
CA LYS A 88 30.95 -17.03 21.97
C LYS A 88 30.56 -15.62 21.52
N SER A 89 31.38 -14.91 20.73
CA SER A 89 31.06 -13.59 20.21
C SER A 89 30.02 -13.65 19.11
N SER A 90 30.06 -14.65 18.23
CA SER A 90 29.05 -14.83 17.17
C SER A 90 27.68 -15.26 17.70
N SER A 91 27.63 -16.09 18.77
CA SER A 91 26.38 -16.46 19.41
C SER A 91 25.77 -15.32 20.24
N SER A 92 26.60 -14.48 20.86
CA SER A 92 26.13 -13.29 21.59
C SER A 92 25.68 -12.16 20.67
N LEU A 93 26.30 -12.00 19.49
CA LEU A 93 25.85 -11.08 18.45
C LEU A 93 24.53 -11.53 17.83
N LYS A 94 24.39 -12.82 17.45
CA LYS A 94 23.13 -13.36 16.97
C LYS A 94 22.00 -13.24 17.99
N LYS A 95 22.29 -13.38 19.30
CA LYS A 95 21.31 -13.24 20.37
C LYS A 95 20.83 -11.80 20.53
N ARG A 96 21.68 -10.79 20.28
CA ARG A 96 21.32 -9.37 20.28
C ARG A 96 20.53 -8.96 19.04
N ASP A 97 20.87 -9.51 17.86
CA ASP A 97 20.22 -9.17 16.60
C ASP A 97 18.75 -9.62 16.55
N ASN A 98 18.36 -10.61 17.34
CA ASN A 98 16.99 -11.14 17.39
C ASN A 98 16.20 -10.73 18.64
N GLU A 99 16.83 -10.05 19.60
CA GLU A 99 16.20 -9.70 20.88
C GLU A 99 14.92 -8.85 20.69
N TRP A 100 14.99 -7.84 19.81
CA TRP A 100 13.84 -7.00 19.50
C TRP A 100 12.70 -7.79 18.84
N ILE A 101 13.00 -8.72 17.92
CA ILE A 101 11.97 -9.55 17.25
C ILE A 101 11.19 -10.36 18.29
N LEU A 102 11.89 -10.92 19.29
CA LEU A 102 11.27 -11.68 20.37
C LEU A 102 10.42 -10.77 21.26
N GLN A 103 10.90 -9.57 21.60
CA GLN A 103 10.13 -8.58 22.34
C GLN A 103 8.87 -8.16 21.57
N ALA A 104 8.98 -7.90 20.26
CA ALA A 104 7.84 -7.54 19.42
C ALA A 104 6.78 -8.64 19.38
N ARG A 105 7.21 -9.90 19.26
CA ARG A 105 6.31 -11.07 19.37
C ARG A 105 5.63 -11.12 20.74
N ASP A 106 6.40 -11.07 21.80
CA ASP A 106 5.90 -11.24 23.16
C ASP A 106 4.97 -10.10 23.60
N ALA A 107 5.18 -8.88 23.09
CA ALA A 107 4.29 -7.75 23.31
C ALA A 107 2.92 -7.91 22.62
N CYS A 108 2.87 -8.66 21.52
CA CYS A 108 1.63 -8.88 20.77
C CYS A 108 0.88 -10.15 21.20
N VAL A 109 1.58 -11.15 21.75
CA VAL A 109 0.98 -12.43 22.16
C VAL A 109 0.37 -12.31 23.55
N SER A 110 -0.94 -12.57 23.66
CA SER A 110 -1.57 -12.82 24.98
C SER A 110 -1.26 -14.23 25.44
N SER A 111 -1.32 -14.45 26.77
CA SER A 111 -1.12 -15.76 27.41
C SER A 111 -2.19 -16.81 27.06
N GLU A 112 -3.20 -16.45 26.27
CA GLU A 112 -4.27 -17.37 25.89
C GLU A 112 -3.78 -18.35 24.81
N SER A 113 -3.80 -19.63 25.16
CA SER A 113 -3.61 -20.73 24.22
C SER A 113 -4.85 -20.85 23.32
N SER A 114 -4.71 -20.61 22.03
CA SER A 114 -5.77 -20.96 21.09
C SER A 114 -5.74 -22.48 20.86
N SER A 115 -6.90 -23.12 20.93
CA SER A 115 -7.05 -24.55 20.62
C SER A 115 -7.17 -24.82 19.10
N GLU A 116 -7.17 -23.78 18.26
CA GLU A 116 -7.38 -23.92 16.82
C GLU A 116 -6.07 -24.31 16.09
N SER A 117 -6.11 -25.41 15.38
CA SER A 117 -4.93 -26.00 14.71
C SER A 117 -4.27 -25.06 13.67
N TRP A 118 -5.04 -24.23 12.97
CA TRP A 118 -4.51 -23.25 12.00
C TRP A 118 -3.73 -22.11 12.70
N VAL A 119 -4.17 -21.66 13.88
CA VAL A 119 -3.45 -20.66 14.69
C VAL A 119 -2.10 -21.21 15.13
N GLU A 120 -2.08 -22.45 15.64
CA GLU A 120 -0.85 -23.08 16.08
C GLU A 120 0.13 -23.31 14.91
N ARG A 121 -0.37 -23.72 13.75
CA ARG A 121 0.44 -23.83 12.51
C ARG A 121 1.08 -22.49 12.15
N MET A 122 0.29 -21.42 12.13
CA MET A 122 0.79 -20.08 11.79
C MET A 122 1.87 -19.62 12.77
N ARG A 123 1.62 -19.76 14.08
CA ARG A 123 2.58 -19.38 15.13
C ARG A 123 3.87 -20.20 15.06
N SER A 124 3.77 -21.50 14.82
CA SER A 124 4.93 -22.40 14.72
C SER A 124 5.77 -22.07 13.49
N SER A 125 5.14 -21.87 12.31
CA SER A 125 5.82 -21.44 11.10
C SER A 125 6.50 -20.08 11.29
N ALA A 126 5.79 -19.10 11.84
CA ALA A 126 6.35 -17.78 12.12
C ALA A 126 7.53 -17.85 13.10
N SER A 127 7.44 -18.64 14.16
CA SER A 127 8.51 -18.79 15.15
C SER A 127 9.80 -19.33 14.52
N LYS A 128 9.68 -20.31 13.62
CA LYS A 128 10.81 -20.83 12.85
C LYS A 128 11.44 -19.75 11.99
N GLN A 129 10.64 -19.07 11.17
CA GLN A 129 11.09 -18.00 10.28
C GLN A 129 11.74 -16.83 11.03
N LEU A 130 11.13 -16.39 12.14
CA LEU A 130 11.64 -15.30 12.97
C LEU A 130 12.96 -15.65 13.67
N SER A 131 13.18 -16.92 14.03
CA SER A 131 14.45 -17.37 14.61
C SER A 131 15.63 -17.25 13.65
N GLU A 132 15.38 -17.30 12.35
CA GLU A 132 16.35 -17.15 11.27
C GLU A 132 16.46 -15.71 10.74
N SER A 133 15.51 -14.84 11.10
CA SER A 133 15.42 -13.45 10.65
C SER A 133 16.35 -12.54 11.47
N LYS A 134 16.75 -11.43 10.87
CA LYS A 134 17.49 -10.35 11.53
C LYS A 134 16.60 -9.13 11.69
N THR A 135 16.79 -8.40 12.77
CA THR A 135 16.15 -7.09 12.97
C THR A 135 16.56 -6.16 11.82
N PRO A 136 15.58 -5.57 11.10
CA PRO A 136 15.89 -4.67 10.00
C PRO A 136 16.59 -3.39 10.49
N THR A 137 17.47 -2.85 9.68
CA THR A 137 18.23 -1.64 9.97
C THR A 137 18.26 -0.72 8.75
N ASN A 138 18.54 0.56 8.92
CA ASN A 138 18.72 1.51 7.81
C ASN A 138 19.95 1.20 6.93
N ARG A 139 20.75 0.18 7.25
CA ARG A 139 21.83 -0.32 6.40
C ARG A 139 21.35 -1.33 5.37
N ASP A 140 20.21 -1.93 5.62
CA ASP A 140 19.56 -2.85 4.70
C ASP A 140 18.90 -2.03 3.58
N GLU A 141 19.12 -2.41 2.32
CA GLU A 141 18.69 -1.62 1.17
C GLU A 141 17.19 -1.32 1.17
N SER A 142 16.37 -2.32 1.48
CA SER A 142 14.90 -2.18 1.54
C SER A 142 14.39 -1.33 2.71
N TRP A 143 15.25 -0.99 3.69
CA TRP A 143 14.89 -0.18 4.86
C TRP A 143 15.64 1.15 4.92
N ARG A 144 16.47 1.44 3.91
CA ARG A 144 17.37 2.60 3.90
C ARG A 144 16.67 3.93 4.11
N PHE A 145 15.47 4.09 3.58
CA PHE A 145 14.72 5.35 3.60
C PHE A 145 13.57 5.36 4.60
N PHE A 146 13.28 4.24 5.23
CA PHE A 146 12.29 4.10 6.29
C PHE A 146 13.00 4.02 7.64
N ASP A 147 12.69 4.93 8.56
CA ASP A 147 13.33 4.93 9.87
C ASP A 147 12.77 3.84 10.79
N VAL A 148 13.24 2.61 10.56
CA VAL A 148 12.81 1.45 11.34
C VAL A 148 13.18 1.56 12.82
N SER A 149 14.09 2.46 13.21
CA SER A 149 14.48 2.67 14.60
C SER A 149 13.32 3.22 15.45
N GLU A 150 12.36 3.89 14.87
CA GLU A 150 11.13 4.31 15.56
C GLU A 150 10.34 3.14 16.16
N ILE A 151 10.50 1.94 15.60
CA ILE A 151 9.90 0.71 16.10
C ILE A 151 10.91 -0.08 16.94
N THR A 152 12.11 -0.29 16.39
CA THR A 152 13.08 -1.24 16.96
C THR A 152 13.79 -0.72 18.21
N SER A 153 13.81 0.58 18.46
CA SER A 153 14.34 1.19 19.68
C SER A 153 13.28 1.51 20.74
N ALA A 154 11.99 1.40 20.39
CA ALA A 154 10.91 1.69 21.31
C ALA A 154 10.65 0.54 22.28
N THR A 155 10.20 0.88 23.50
CA THR A 155 9.63 -0.10 24.42
C THR A 155 8.20 -0.41 23.99
N LEU A 156 7.96 -1.63 23.50
CA LEU A 156 6.63 -2.05 23.05
C LEU A 156 5.74 -2.34 24.26
N VAL A 157 4.60 -1.66 24.33
CA VAL A 157 3.61 -1.80 25.38
C VAL A 157 2.29 -2.25 24.77
N ARG A 158 1.72 -3.32 25.32
CA ARG A 158 0.44 -3.82 24.82
C ARG A 158 -0.67 -2.78 25.05
N GLU A 159 -1.48 -2.55 24.02
CA GLU A 159 -2.68 -1.73 24.09
C GLU A 159 -3.77 -2.45 24.89
N ASP A 160 -4.60 -1.66 25.60
CA ASP A 160 -5.81 -2.15 26.23
C ASP A 160 -6.81 -2.62 25.16
N ASP A 161 -7.43 -3.76 25.42
CA ASP A 161 -8.39 -4.42 24.54
C ASP A 161 -9.80 -3.78 24.57
N SER A 162 -9.96 -2.68 25.33
CA SER A 162 -11.25 -2.01 25.53
C SER A 162 -11.75 -1.34 24.22
N GLU A 163 -13.02 -1.55 23.91
CA GLU A 163 -13.76 -0.82 22.88
C GLU A 163 -14.41 0.46 23.44
N ALA A 164 -14.00 0.91 24.62
CA ALA A 164 -14.49 2.16 25.19
C ALA A 164 -14.07 3.36 24.33
N ASP A 165 -14.90 4.40 24.32
CA ASP A 165 -14.65 5.69 23.67
C ASP A 165 -14.50 5.66 22.12
N VAL A 166 -14.84 4.55 21.46
CA VAL A 166 -14.81 4.48 19.98
C VAL A 166 -16.21 4.53 19.34
N GLU A 167 -17.26 4.55 20.14
CA GLU A 167 -18.64 4.38 19.66
C GLU A 167 -19.09 5.50 18.73
N GLU A 168 -18.74 6.75 19.03
CA GLU A 168 -19.12 7.91 18.22
C GLU A 168 -18.42 7.88 16.86
N ASP A 169 -17.10 7.61 16.86
CA ASP A 169 -16.32 7.50 15.63
C ASP A 169 -16.77 6.32 14.77
N MET A 170 -17.05 5.17 15.39
CA MET A 170 -17.53 3.98 14.66
C MET A 170 -18.90 4.22 14.04
N LYS A 171 -19.84 4.88 14.74
CA LYS A 171 -21.12 5.29 14.16
C LYS A 171 -20.93 6.24 12.99
N ALA A 172 -20.01 7.19 13.08
CA ALA A 172 -19.69 8.11 11.99
C ALA A 172 -19.13 7.35 10.77
N PHE A 173 -18.24 6.39 10.97
CA PHE A 173 -17.70 5.57 9.88
C PHE A 173 -18.76 4.71 9.21
N LEU A 174 -19.67 4.12 10.00
CA LEU A 174 -20.75 3.28 9.48
C LEU A 174 -21.84 4.09 8.74
N ALA A 175 -22.00 5.37 9.06
CA ALA A 175 -22.94 6.25 8.34
C ALA A 175 -22.53 6.50 6.88
N ASP A 176 -21.26 6.28 6.55
CA ASP A 176 -20.74 6.39 5.19
C ASP A 176 -20.83 5.07 4.39
N VAL A 177 -21.12 3.96 5.07
CA VAL A 177 -21.27 2.64 4.45
C VAL A 177 -22.58 2.57 3.66
N PRO A 178 -22.54 2.18 2.38
CA PRO A 178 -23.77 2.01 1.58
C PRO A 178 -24.68 0.92 2.15
N GLU A 179 -25.99 1.09 1.94
CA GLU A 179 -26.97 0.07 2.29
C GLU A 179 -26.67 -1.26 1.57
N GLY A 180 -26.74 -2.36 2.29
CA GLY A 180 -26.46 -3.70 1.76
C GLY A 180 -24.97 -4.10 1.74
N ALA A 181 -24.04 -3.19 2.04
CA ALA A 181 -22.64 -3.54 2.17
C ALA A 181 -22.39 -4.33 3.47
N LYS A 182 -21.46 -5.29 3.40
CA LYS A 182 -20.99 -6.04 4.58
C LYS A 182 -19.88 -5.28 5.27
N VAL A 183 -19.77 -5.39 6.59
CA VAL A 183 -18.75 -4.72 7.39
C VAL A 183 -17.93 -5.74 8.19
N VAL A 184 -16.62 -5.58 8.15
CA VAL A 184 -15.64 -6.22 9.03
C VAL A 184 -14.95 -5.11 9.81
N ALA A 185 -15.07 -5.08 11.10
CA ALA A 185 -14.49 -4.05 11.94
C ALA A 185 -13.45 -4.63 12.91
N PHE A 186 -12.30 -3.98 12.95
CA PHE A 186 -11.25 -4.24 13.94
C PHE A 186 -11.07 -3.01 14.82
N VAL A 187 -11.14 -3.20 16.13
CA VAL A 187 -10.79 -2.18 17.13
C VAL A 187 -9.49 -2.61 17.81
N ASN A 188 -8.46 -1.75 17.76
CA ASN A 188 -7.11 -2.08 18.24
C ASN A 188 -6.54 -3.40 17.67
N GLY A 189 -6.93 -3.75 16.43
CA GLY A 189 -6.52 -4.96 15.73
C GLY A 189 -7.30 -6.23 16.14
N ARG A 190 -8.33 -6.11 16.98
CA ARG A 190 -9.25 -7.19 17.31
C ARG A 190 -10.56 -7.06 16.56
N PHE A 191 -11.05 -8.18 16.08
CA PHE A 191 -12.34 -8.25 15.42
C PHE A 191 -13.46 -7.89 16.41
N SER A 192 -14.28 -6.92 16.05
CA SER A 192 -15.42 -6.49 16.84
C SER A 192 -16.71 -7.05 16.28
N GLU A 193 -17.36 -7.94 17.04
CA GLU A 193 -18.67 -8.49 16.69
C GLU A 193 -19.76 -7.40 16.71
N LYS A 194 -19.62 -6.43 17.61
CA LYS A 194 -20.57 -5.29 17.73
C LYS A 194 -20.67 -4.48 16.45
N TRP A 195 -19.57 -4.31 15.72
CA TRP A 195 -19.47 -3.43 14.56
C TRP A 195 -19.34 -4.18 13.24
N SER A 196 -19.36 -5.52 13.25
CA SER A 196 -19.23 -6.35 12.05
C SER A 196 -20.55 -7.00 11.66
N SER A 197 -20.72 -7.19 10.35
CA SER A 197 -21.83 -7.97 9.80
C SER A 197 -21.45 -9.45 9.81
N ILE A 198 -21.82 -10.17 10.86
CA ILE A 198 -21.64 -11.62 10.91
C ILE A 198 -22.96 -12.24 10.43
N ASP A 199 -22.98 -12.76 9.20
CA ASP A 199 -24.09 -13.53 8.66
C ASP A 199 -23.60 -14.93 8.34
N GLU A 200 -24.14 -15.93 8.99
CA GLU A 200 -23.97 -17.34 8.62
C GLU A 200 -24.73 -17.66 7.30
N ASP A 201 -25.75 -16.87 6.96
CA ASP A 201 -26.54 -17.01 5.75
C ASP A 201 -25.96 -16.16 4.59
N ASP A 202 -25.40 -16.85 3.60
CA ASP A 202 -24.75 -16.31 2.38
C ASP A 202 -25.78 -15.82 1.34
N LYS A 203 -26.75 -14.98 1.74
CA LYS A 203 -27.84 -14.51 0.85
C LYS A 203 -27.36 -13.68 -0.35
N ASN A 204 -26.20 -13.01 -0.22
CA ASN A 204 -25.65 -12.14 -1.24
C ASN A 204 -24.37 -12.70 -1.89
N GLY A 205 -23.98 -13.95 -1.59
CA GLY A 205 -22.77 -14.55 -2.12
C GLY A 205 -21.47 -14.00 -1.53
N VAL A 206 -21.55 -13.30 -0.38
CA VAL A 206 -20.40 -12.86 0.41
C VAL A 206 -20.60 -13.29 1.85
N SER A 207 -19.70 -14.11 2.37
CA SER A 207 -19.71 -14.55 3.78
C SER A 207 -18.51 -14.02 4.54
N ILE A 208 -18.74 -13.63 5.79
CA ILE A 208 -17.71 -13.19 6.73
C ILE A 208 -17.67 -14.16 7.88
N SER A 209 -16.50 -14.75 8.14
CA SER A 209 -16.32 -15.74 9.19
C SER A 209 -15.05 -15.48 10.00
N ARG A 210 -15.11 -15.81 11.27
CA ARG A 210 -13.96 -15.96 12.17
C ARG A 210 -13.50 -17.40 12.26
N THR A 211 -14.39 -18.34 11.97
CA THR A 211 -14.07 -19.77 11.92
C THR A 211 -13.39 -20.08 10.60
N ILE A 212 -12.15 -20.51 10.68
CA ILE A 212 -11.34 -20.84 9.52
C ILE A 212 -11.21 -22.36 9.41
N SER A 213 -11.67 -22.91 8.29
CA SER A 213 -11.68 -24.35 8.05
C SER A 213 -11.32 -24.67 6.59
N GLY A 214 -11.16 -25.96 6.29
CA GLY A 214 -10.89 -26.45 4.94
C GLY A 214 -9.62 -25.87 4.32
N ASP A 215 -9.70 -25.55 3.04
CA ASP A 215 -8.57 -25.05 2.24
C ASP A 215 -8.04 -23.71 2.74
N ILE A 216 -8.92 -22.84 3.26
CA ILE A 216 -8.53 -21.55 3.83
C ILE A 216 -7.65 -21.75 5.05
N ALA A 217 -7.98 -22.72 5.92
CA ALA A 217 -7.16 -23.04 7.10
C ALA A 217 -5.74 -23.48 6.73
N THR A 218 -5.54 -24.03 5.54
CA THR A 218 -4.21 -24.41 5.05
C THR A 218 -3.49 -23.28 4.30
N ALA A 219 -4.22 -22.39 3.64
CA ALA A 219 -3.71 -21.29 2.82
C ALA A 219 -3.29 -20.05 3.63
N ILE A 220 -4.07 -19.69 4.64
CA ILE A 220 -3.82 -18.48 5.45
C ILE A 220 -2.44 -18.52 6.13
N GLY A 221 -1.70 -17.43 6.03
CA GLY A 221 -0.37 -17.31 6.60
C GLY A 221 0.73 -18.03 5.80
N THR A 222 0.48 -18.45 4.54
CA THR A 222 1.51 -19.08 3.69
C THR A 222 2.05 -18.15 2.61
N TYR A 223 1.43 -16.99 2.40
CA TYR A 223 1.75 -16.11 1.30
C TYR A 223 3.08 -15.37 1.49
N ASP A 224 3.54 -15.22 2.74
CA ASP A 224 4.85 -14.68 3.10
C ASP A 224 5.99 -15.72 3.03
N GLU A 225 5.67 -16.99 2.76
CA GLU A 225 6.64 -18.09 2.68
C GLU A 225 7.23 -18.29 1.28
N ASP A 226 6.70 -17.62 0.28
CA ASP A 226 7.17 -17.70 -1.10
C ASP A 226 8.56 -17.06 -1.23
N GLU A 227 9.61 -17.83 -1.58
CA GLU A 227 11.00 -17.35 -1.69
C GLU A 227 11.15 -16.18 -2.67
N GLU A 228 10.34 -16.12 -3.73
CA GLU A 228 10.35 -15.03 -4.71
C GLU A 228 9.67 -13.77 -4.17
N VAL A 229 8.81 -13.93 -3.18
CA VAL A 229 8.13 -12.85 -2.44
C VAL A 229 8.97 -12.44 -1.23
N GLU A 230 9.95 -13.26 -0.84
CA GLU A 230 10.87 -12.99 0.26
C GLU A 230 11.66 -11.71 0.00
N GLY A 231 11.24 -10.66 0.61
CA GLY A 231 12.03 -9.44 0.79
C GLY A 231 12.22 -9.20 2.27
N GLN A 232 13.13 -8.33 2.63
CA GLN A 232 13.32 -7.91 4.01
C GLN A 232 12.06 -7.28 4.63
N GLY A 233 11.02 -6.94 3.81
CA GLY A 233 9.69 -6.49 4.24
C GLY A 233 8.86 -7.55 4.97
N ALA A 234 9.09 -8.83 4.68
CA ALA A 234 8.32 -9.94 5.26
C ALA A 234 8.43 -10.06 6.79
N ILE A 235 9.42 -9.43 7.44
CA ILE A 235 9.61 -9.54 8.89
C ILE A 235 8.39 -9.09 9.69
N PHE A 236 7.75 -7.97 9.30
CA PHE A 236 6.57 -7.48 10.00
C PHE A 236 5.36 -8.37 9.76
N ALA A 237 5.19 -8.93 8.56
CA ALA A 237 4.16 -9.92 8.28
C ALA A 237 4.37 -11.22 9.08
N ARG A 238 5.62 -11.64 9.30
CA ARG A 238 5.97 -12.78 10.16
C ARG A 238 5.69 -12.51 11.64
N ILE A 239 5.96 -11.28 12.11
CA ILE A 239 5.56 -10.85 13.46
C ILE A 239 4.04 -10.87 13.58
N ASN A 240 3.28 -10.33 12.61
CA ASN A 240 1.82 -10.42 12.58
C ASN A 240 1.34 -11.89 12.64
N LYS A 241 1.94 -12.77 11.83
CA LYS A 241 1.65 -14.20 11.79
C LYS A 241 1.92 -14.88 13.15
N SER A 242 2.98 -14.48 13.85
CA SER A 242 3.28 -15.03 15.19
C SER A 242 2.27 -14.61 16.26
N CYS A 243 1.56 -13.50 16.02
CA CYS A 243 0.52 -12.95 16.90
C CYS A 243 -0.89 -13.44 16.53
N ALA A 244 -1.02 -14.38 15.59
CA ALA A 244 -2.31 -14.89 15.12
C ALA A 244 -3.16 -15.44 16.26
N ARG A 245 -4.46 -15.11 16.26
CA ARG A 245 -5.49 -15.52 17.22
C ARG A 245 -6.82 -15.58 16.49
N SER A 246 -7.79 -16.29 17.07
CA SER A 246 -9.14 -16.34 16.53
C SER A 246 -9.87 -14.99 16.57
N ASP A 247 -9.43 -14.06 17.42
CA ASP A 247 -10.04 -12.74 17.58
C ASP A 247 -9.35 -11.60 16.81
N ASN A 248 -8.24 -11.87 16.10
CA ASN A 248 -7.59 -10.87 15.26
C ASN A 248 -7.54 -11.27 13.78
N VAL A 249 -8.25 -12.31 13.40
CA VAL A 249 -8.31 -12.82 12.03
C VAL A 249 -9.75 -12.83 11.55
N ALA A 250 -9.98 -12.40 10.31
CA ALA A 250 -11.25 -12.51 9.61
C ALA A 250 -11.05 -13.13 8.23
N CYS A 251 -12.01 -13.95 7.82
CA CYS A 251 -12.06 -14.50 6.47
C CYS A 251 -13.29 -13.97 5.74
N ILE A 252 -13.10 -13.54 4.49
CA ILE A 252 -14.14 -13.07 3.59
C ILE A 252 -14.14 -14.01 2.38
N THR A 253 -15.22 -14.77 2.22
CA THR A 253 -15.38 -15.65 1.05
C THR A 253 -16.41 -15.04 0.09
N VAL A 254 -16.03 -14.92 -1.18
CA VAL A 254 -16.86 -14.32 -2.22
C VAL A 254 -17.21 -15.37 -3.26
N LYS A 255 -18.51 -15.60 -3.43
CA LYS A 255 -19.08 -16.57 -4.40
C LYS A 255 -19.89 -15.90 -5.51
N SER A 256 -20.34 -14.67 -5.27
CA SER A 256 -21.20 -13.92 -6.18
C SER A 256 -20.44 -13.34 -7.37
N GLU A 257 -21.00 -13.44 -8.56
CA GLU A 257 -20.51 -12.74 -9.76
C GLU A 257 -20.89 -11.25 -9.78
N ASN A 258 -21.71 -10.79 -8.82
CA ASN A 258 -22.19 -9.41 -8.78
C ASN A 258 -21.08 -8.43 -8.35
N VAL A 259 -20.73 -7.51 -9.23
CA VAL A 259 -19.72 -6.45 -9.00
C VAL A 259 -20.19 -5.41 -7.95
N GLU A 260 -21.51 -5.33 -7.69
CA GLU A 260 -22.07 -4.37 -6.73
C GLU A 260 -21.88 -4.80 -5.27
N ASN A 261 -21.43 -6.02 -5.01
CA ASN A 261 -21.10 -6.47 -3.66
C ASN A 261 -19.94 -5.65 -3.09
N ILE A 262 -20.20 -5.00 -1.97
CA ILE A 262 -19.20 -4.17 -1.29
C ILE A 262 -18.96 -4.72 0.11
N VAL A 263 -17.68 -4.87 0.46
CA VAL A 263 -17.23 -5.21 1.82
C VAL A 263 -16.39 -4.07 2.35
N TYR A 264 -16.79 -3.53 3.49
CA TYR A 264 -16.01 -2.55 4.24
C TYR A 264 -15.19 -3.23 5.32
N ILE A 265 -13.89 -2.97 5.34
CA ILE A 265 -12.97 -3.39 6.39
C ILE A 265 -12.52 -2.12 7.11
N ILE A 266 -12.86 -1.99 8.37
CA ILE A 266 -12.56 -0.80 9.18
C ILE A 266 -11.55 -1.17 10.25
N HIS A 267 -10.38 -0.54 10.20
CA HIS A 267 -9.34 -0.67 11.21
C HIS A 267 -9.31 0.59 12.08
N ALA A 268 -10.00 0.56 13.21
CA ALA A 268 -10.05 1.63 14.18
C ALA A 268 -8.96 1.44 15.24
N ARG A 269 -8.02 2.39 15.34
CA ARG A 269 -6.99 2.38 16.39
C ARG A 269 -7.30 3.46 17.42
N ARG A 270 -7.51 3.03 18.67
CA ARG A 270 -7.80 3.95 19.75
C ARG A 270 -6.56 4.77 20.11
N SER A 271 -6.77 6.07 20.29
CA SER A 271 -5.77 6.96 20.82
C SER A 271 -5.69 6.85 22.33
N SER A 272 -4.56 6.42 22.88
CA SER A 272 -4.31 6.41 24.32
C SER A 272 -3.46 7.62 24.75
N LYS A 273 -3.91 8.37 25.80
CA LYS A 273 -3.29 9.64 26.21
C LYS A 273 -2.09 9.50 27.15
N ASP A 274 -2.00 8.39 27.88
CA ASP A 274 -1.09 8.29 29.02
C ASP A 274 0.07 7.33 28.76
N ARG A 275 1.03 7.75 27.88
CA ARG A 275 2.23 6.97 27.62
C ARG A 275 3.49 7.74 27.97
N LYS A 276 4.50 7.00 28.44
CA LYS A 276 5.81 7.56 28.74
C LYS A 276 6.61 7.76 27.46
N ASP A 277 7.52 8.73 27.50
CA ASP A 277 8.46 8.91 26.40
C ASP A 277 9.23 7.61 26.11
N GLY A 278 9.35 7.26 24.82
CA GLY A 278 10.00 6.04 24.37
C GLY A 278 9.11 4.78 24.33
N GLU A 279 7.88 4.83 24.86
CA GLU A 279 6.91 3.76 24.70
C GLU A 279 6.18 3.84 23.35
N LEU A 280 5.92 2.68 22.77
CA LEU A 280 5.14 2.52 21.54
C LEU A 280 4.05 1.48 21.80
N ALA A 281 2.80 1.91 21.75
CA ALA A 281 1.69 1.00 21.91
C ALA A 281 1.63 0.00 20.74
N THR A 282 1.32 -1.26 21.03
CA THR A 282 1.01 -2.24 19.99
C THR A 282 -0.22 -3.03 20.42
N GLY A 283 -1.17 -3.18 19.49
CA GLY A 283 -2.38 -3.98 19.71
C GLY A 283 -2.26 -5.39 19.13
N ALA A 284 -3.37 -6.08 19.09
CA ALA A 284 -3.52 -7.27 18.28
C ALA A 284 -3.38 -6.85 16.80
N ASN A 285 -2.51 -7.53 16.07
CA ASN A 285 -2.25 -7.23 14.68
C ASN A 285 -3.30 -7.91 13.80
N ALA A 286 -4.18 -7.14 13.16
CA ALA A 286 -5.25 -7.70 12.35
C ALA A 286 -4.72 -8.46 11.12
N ARG A 287 -5.38 -9.56 10.78
CA ARG A 287 -5.15 -10.29 9.53
C ARG A 287 -6.49 -10.58 8.85
N VAL A 288 -6.56 -10.29 7.57
CA VAL A 288 -7.74 -10.57 6.76
C VAL A 288 -7.35 -11.51 5.62
N PHE A 289 -8.13 -12.55 5.44
CA PHE A 289 -8.03 -13.43 4.27
C PHE A 289 -9.26 -13.23 3.38
N ILE A 290 -9.05 -12.91 2.11
CA ILE A 290 -10.10 -12.74 1.11
C ILE A 290 -9.98 -13.85 0.09
N ASP A 291 -10.98 -14.72 0.03
CA ASP A 291 -11.07 -15.82 -0.93
C ASP A 291 -12.15 -15.51 -1.97
N ALA A 292 -11.72 -15.02 -3.13
CA ALA A 292 -12.58 -14.75 -4.27
C ALA A 292 -12.64 -16.00 -5.16
N LEU A 293 -13.75 -16.76 -5.04
CA LEU A 293 -13.96 -17.99 -5.79
C LEU A 293 -14.11 -17.74 -7.29
N ALA A 294 -14.07 -18.79 -8.09
CA ALA A 294 -14.10 -18.69 -9.54
C ALA A 294 -15.29 -17.87 -10.06
N LYS A 295 -15.00 -16.90 -10.97
CA LYS A 295 -15.94 -15.95 -11.58
C LYS A 295 -16.58 -14.95 -10.60
N SER A 296 -16.20 -14.97 -9.33
CA SER A 296 -16.72 -14.03 -8.36
C SER A 296 -16.21 -12.60 -8.57
N SER A 297 -16.95 -11.61 -8.03
CA SER A 297 -16.58 -10.21 -8.09
C SER A 297 -16.95 -9.48 -6.80
N VAL A 298 -16.03 -8.66 -6.28
CA VAL A 298 -16.25 -7.88 -5.07
C VAL A 298 -15.50 -6.56 -5.10
N SER A 299 -16.11 -5.54 -4.51
CA SER A 299 -15.44 -4.29 -4.13
C SER A 299 -15.10 -4.32 -2.65
N VAL A 300 -13.83 -4.22 -2.31
CA VAL A 300 -13.34 -4.14 -0.94
C VAL A 300 -12.95 -2.70 -0.64
N VAL A 301 -13.49 -2.14 0.43
CA VAL A 301 -13.12 -0.81 0.94
C VAL A 301 -12.43 -1.00 2.27
N GLU A 302 -11.17 -0.63 2.35
CA GLU A 302 -10.37 -0.77 3.57
C GLU A 302 -10.02 0.62 4.11
N LYS A 303 -10.41 0.87 5.36
CA LYS A 303 -10.23 2.16 6.02
C LYS A 303 -9.42 2.00 7.31
N TYR A 304 -8.32 2.73 7.38
CA TYR A 304 -7.47 2.82 8.56
C TYR A 304 -7.60 4.20 9.19
N ALA A 305 -7.95 4.27 10.47
CA ALA A 305 -8.11 5.54 11.16
C ALA A 305 -7.76 5.45 12.65
N THR A 306 -7.30 6.58 13.19
CA THR A 306 -7.20 6.78 14.63
C THR A 306 -8.53 7.31 15.15
N VAL A 307 -9.04 6.69 16.21
CA VAL A 307 -10.33 6.97 16.86
C VAL A 307 -10.13 7.28 18.35
N GLY A 308 -11.15 7.85 18.98
CA GLY A 308 -11.15 8.14 20.40
C GLY A 308 -10.63 9.53 20.76
N GLY A 309 -11.43 10.28 21.48
CA GLY A 309 -11.15 11.60 22.01
C GLY A 309 -11.82 12.75 21.28
N SER A 310 -12.56 13.55 22.00
CA SER A 310 -13.35 14.72 21.58
C SER A 310 -12.64 15.62 20.55
N GLY A 311 -12.83 15.37 19.25
CA GLY A 311 -12.60 16.32 18.16
C GLY A 311 -11.15 16.65 17.78
N LYS A 312 -10.15 16.10 18.43
CA LYS A 312 -8.74 16.21 18.04
C LYS A 312 -8.23 14.82 17.72
N LYS A 313 -7.77 14.57 16.47
CA LYS A 313 -6.94 13.40 16.16
C LYS A 313 -5.74 13.47 17.11
N HIS A 314 -5.75 12.61 18.13
CA HIS A 314 -4.72 12.65 19.15
C HIS A 314 -3.41 12.10 18.59
N ASP A 315 -2.31 12.76 18.95
CA ASP A 315 -0.94 12.40 18.60
C ASP A 315 -0.47 11.18 19.42
N SER A 316 -1.31 10.14 19.51
CA SER A 316 -0.93 8.93 20.19
C SER A 316 0.08 8.14 19.39
N ARG A 317 1.15 7.78 20.05
CA ARG A 317 2.21 6.97 19.49
C ARG A 317 1.87 5.48 19.63
N TYR A 318 1.53 4.84 18.52
CA TYR A 318 1.26 3.41 18.45
C TYR A 318 1.83 2.81 17.17
N TRP A 319 2.02 1.49 17.19
CA TRP A 319 2.39 0.70 16.03
C TRP A 319 1.22 -0.21 15.62
N ALA A 320 0.72 -0.01 14.42
CA ALA A 320 -0.21 -0.90 13.74
C ALA A 320 0.58 -1.76 12.73
N ASN A 321 0.32 -3.07 12.73
CA ASN A 321 0.99 -4.03 11.86
C ASN A 321 -0.02 -5.02 11.30
N ASP A 322 -0.62 -4.69 10.17
CA ASP A 322 -1.76 -5.40 9.62
C ASP A 322 -1.40 -6.15 8.33
N VAL A 323 -2.07 -7.27 8.08
CA VAL A 323 -1.82 -8.12 6.90
C VAL A 323 -3.12 -8.46 6.20
N VAL A 324 -3.13 -8.37 4.87
CA VAL A 324 -4.23 -8.82 4.03
C VAL A 324 -3.70 -9.83 3.01
N GLU A 325 -4.32 -10.99 2.95
CA GLU A 325 -4.05 -12.04 1.98
C GLU A 325 -5.26 -12.20 1.06
N ILE A 326 -5.04 -12.17 -0.24
CA ILE A 326 -6.10 -12.21 -1.25
C ILE A 326 -5.84 -13.34 -2.22
N HIS A 327 -6.75 -14.29 -2.29
CA HIS A 327 -6.78 -15.33 -3.29
C HIS A 327 -7.83 -14.99 -4.35
N LEU A 328 -7.42 -14.98 -5.62
CA LEU A 328 -8.33 -14.85 -6.75
C LEU A 328 -8.30 -16.15 -7.54
N ALA A 329 -9.40 -16.89 -7.50
CA ALA A 329 -9.60 -18.05 -8.34
C ALA A 329 -9.79 -17.64 -9.82
N GLU A 330 -9.96 -18.61 -10.71
CA GLU A 330 -10.12 -18.39 -12.15
C GLU A 330 -11.28 -17.42 -12.47
N ASN A 331 -11.00 -16.38 -13.28
CA ASN A 331 -11.92 -15.31 -13.66
C ASN A 331 -12.46 -14.47 -12.50
N ALA A 332 -11.91 -14.57 -11.29
CA ALA A 332 -12.33 -13.74 -10.16
C ALA A 332 -11.84 -12.29 -10.31
N ARG A 333 -12.59 -11.34 -9.72
CA ARG A 333 -12.29 -9.91 -9.77
C ARG A 333 -12.37 -9.29 -8.38
N VAL A 334 -11.31 -8.60 -7.98
CA VAL A 334 -11.28 -7.85 -6.72
C VAL A 334 -10.89 -6.40 -7.00
N PHE A 335 -11.79 -5.47 -6.65
CA PHE A 335 -11.56 -4.02 -6.68
C PHE A 335 -11.33 -3.55 -5.26
N HIS A 336 -10.10 -3.19 -4.93
CA HIS A 336 -9.67 -2.83 -3.59
C HIS A 336 -9.48 -1.30 -3.50
N SER A 337 -10.19 -0.65 -2.60
CA SER A 337 -10.05 0.77 -2.30
C SER A 337 -9.52 0.93 -0.88
N LEU A 338 -8.39 1.60 -0.70
CA LEU A 338 -7.74 1.74 0.58
C LEU A 338 -7.53 3.21 0.94
N SER A 339 -7.92 3.58 2.15
CA SER A 339 -7.63 4.89 2.74
C SER A 339 -6.91 4.73 4.08
N GLN A 340 -5.71 5.27 4.19
CA GLN A 340 -4.93 5.29 5.43
C GLN A 340 -4.87 6.72 5.96
N ASP A 341 -5.43 6.94 7.16
CA ASP A 341 -5.51 8.20 7.85
C ASP A 341 -5.28 8.04 9.37
N HIS A 342 -4.21 7.33 9.73
CA HIS A 342 -3.76 7.24 11.12
C HIS A 342 -3.27 8.59 11.67
N GLY A 343 -3.26 8.74 12.99
CA GLY A 343 -2.70 9.92 13.66
C GLY A 343 -1.22 10.15 13.30
N ARG A 344 -0.77 11.42 13.38
CA ARG A 344 0.57 11.83 12.91
C ARG A 344 1.74 11.25 13.69
N GLU A 345 1.53 10.69 14.88
CA GLU A 345 2.58 10.00 15.66
C GLU A 345 2.51 8.47 15.53
N ALA A 346 1.55 7.94 14.77
CA ALA A 346 1.41 6.51 14.54
C ALA A 346 2.51 5.98 13.60
N VAL A 347 2.88 4.73 13.82
CA VAL A 347 3.67 3.93 12.89
C VAL A 347 2.77 2.84 12.32
N HIS A 348 2.69 2.74 11.00
CA HIS A 348 1.89 1.73 10.33
C HIS A 348 2.75 0.90 9.36
N THR A 349 2.87 -0.37 9.64
CA THR A 349 3.43 -1.35 8.71
C THR A 349 2.31 -2.25 8.21
N ARG A 350 2.16 -2.37 6.91
CA ARG A 350 1.13 -3.16 6.27
C ARG A 350 1.72 -4.07 5.20
N ALA A 351 1.23 -5.30 5.11
CA ALA A 351 1.54 -6.17 4.00
C ALA A 351 0.25 -6.62 3.30
N THR A 352 0.26 -6.61 1.97
CA THR A 352 -0.80 -7.20 1.15
C THR A 352 -0.19 -8.21 0.21
N TYR A 353 -0.68 -9.43 0.28
CA TYR A 353 -0.27 -10.54 -0.57
C TYR A 353 -1.43 -10.97 -1.45
N VAL A 354 -1.21 -11.00 -2.76
CA VAL A 354 -2.23 -11.34 -3.74
C VAL A 354 -1.74 -12.50 -4.59
N ARG A 355 -2.55 -13.54 -4.72
CA ARG A 355 -2.33 -14.65 -5.65
C ARG A 355 -3.44 -14.67 -6.69
N GLN A 356 -3.05 -14.61 -7.97
CA GLN A 356 -3.96 -14.50 -9.10
C GLN A 356 -3.91 -15.76 -9.98
N ASN A 357 -5.02 -16.51 -10.03
CA ASN A 357 -5.19 -17.60 -11.00
C ASN A 357 -5.59 -17.08 -12.38
N GLU A 358 -5.76 -17.99 -13.34
CA GLU A 358 -6.01 -17.67 -14.75
C GLU A 358 -7.15 -16.66 -14.94
N SER A 359 -6.92 -15.66 -15.79
CA SER A 359 -7.89 -14.64 -16.20
C SER A 359 -8.49 -13.83 -15.05
N SER A 360 -7.88 -13.84 -13.86
CA SER A 360 -8.34 -13.05 -12.73
C SER A 360 -7.86 -11.60 -12.82
N MET A 361 -8.59 -10.70 -12.16
CA MET A 361 -8.30 -9.27 -12.14
C MET A 361 -8.18 -8.76 -10.71
N TYR A 362 -7.06 -8.10 -10.41
CA TYR A 362 -6.85 -7.35 -9.17
C TYR A 362 -6.60 -5.88 -9.46
N GLU A 363 -7.39 -5.01 -8.87
CA GLU A 363 -7.18 -3.56 -8.94
C GLU A 363 -7.18 -2.98 -7.53
N ILE A 364 -6.12 -2.24 -7.17
CA ILE A 364 -6.09 -1.45 -5.94
C ILE A 364 -5.98 0.04 -6.25
N ASN A 365 -6.81 0.84 -5.57
CA ASN A 365 -6.73 2.30 -5.51
C ASN A 365 -6.49 2.70 -4.05
N GLU A 366 -5.29 3.18 -3.75
CA GLU A 366 -4.79 3.42 -2.40
C GLU A 366 -4.44 4.88 -2.20
N VAL A 367 -4.87 5.45 -1.06
CA VAL A 367 -4.56 6.83 -0.64
C VAL A 367 -4.02 6.81 0.78
N ASN A 368 -2.79 7.27 0.97
CA ASN A 368 -2.09 7.32 2.25
C ASN A 368 -1.74 8.75 2.63
N VAL A 369 -2.26 9.21 3.75
CA VAL A 369 -2.15 10.61 4.22
C VAL A 369 -1.70 10.69 5.67
N GLY A 370 -2.05 9.67 6.46
CA GLY A 370 -1.80 9.60 7.90
C GLY A 370 -0.46 8.96 8.25
N ALA A 371 -0.27 8.73 9.54
CA ALA A 371 0.91 8.18 10.20
C ALA A 371 2.18 9.05 10.12
N LYS A 372 3.06 8.92 11.10
CA LYS A 372 4.44 9.44 11.06
C LYS A 372 5.28 8.62 10.08
N LEU A 373 5.18 7.30 10.21
CA LEU A 373 5.79 6.34 9.30
C LEU A 373 4.73 5.39 8.79
N HIS A 374 4.54 5.34 7.51
CA HIS A 374 3.70 4.35 6.86
C HIS A 374 4.53 3.58 5.83
N ARG A 375 4.43 2.26 5.89
CA ARG A 375 5.00 1.37 4.89
C ARG A 375 3.98 0.33 4.47
N HIS A 376 3.77 0.23 3.17
CA HIS A 376 3.00 -0.83 2.54
C HIS A 376 3.89 -1.74 1.69
N ASP A 377 3.98 -3.00 2.06
CA ASP A 377 4.59 -4.06 1.28
C ASP A 377 3.48 -4.78 0.48
N LEU A 378 3.37 -4.49 -0.82
CA LEU A 378 2.34 -5.03 -1.72
C LEU A 378 2.96 -6.05 -2.68
N ARG A 379 2.55 -7.30 -2.57
CA ARG A 379 3.07 -8.41 -3.37
C ARG A 379 1.96 -9.07 -4.17
N VAL A 380 2.15 -9.16 -5.48
CA VAL A 380 1.22 -9.81 -6.39
C VAL A 380 1.95 -10.91 -7.15
N LYS A 381 1.46 -12.14 -7.04
CA LYS A 381 2.01 -13.30 -7.76
C LYS A 381 0.99 -13.89 -8.71
N GLN A 382 1.38 -14.01 -9.95
CA GLN A 382 0.63 -14.68 -10.99
C GLN A 382 0.76 -16.20 -10.83
N LEU A 383 -0.37 -16.90 -10.82
CA LEU A 383 -0.46 -18.36 -10.77
C LEU A 383 -1.10 -18.98 -12.03
N GLY A 384 -1.55 -18.16 -12.97
CA GLY A 384 -2.16 -18.55 -14.23
C GLY A 384 -1.98 -17.49 -15.31
N LYS A 385 -2.30 -17.80 -16.55
CA LYS A 385 -2.19 -16.88 -17.68
C LYS A 385 -3.30 -15.81 -17.70
N LYS A 386 -3.10 -14.76 -18.49
CA LYS A 386 -4.10 -13.69 -18.75
C LYS A 386 -4.58 -12.93 -17.52
N THR A 387 -3.75 -12.79 -16.50
CA THR A 387 -4.09 -11.98 -15.33
C THR A 387 -4.02 -10.50 -15.66
N ASP A 388 -4.90 -9.70 -15.06
CA ASP A 388 -4.87 -8.23 -15.12
C ASP A 388 -4.60 -7.65 -13.72
N THR A 389 -3.56 -6.83 -13.59
CA THR A 389 -3.14 -6.25 -12.31
C THR A 389 -3.01 -4.74 -12.43
N LYS A 390 -3.75 -4.00 -11.60
CA LYS A 390 -3.67 -2.54 -11.55
C LYS A 390 -3.37 -2.07 -10.14
N LEU A 391 -2.22 -1.41 -9.98
CA LEU A 391 -1.77 -0.88 -8.70
C LEU A 391 -1.69 0.65 -8.75
N ASN A 392 -2.69 1.32 -8.20
CA ASN A 392 -2.76 2.78 -8.17
C ASN A 392 -2.58 3.26 -6.73
N CYS A 393 -1.53 4.04 -6.46
CA CYS A 393 -1.21 4.56 -5.13
C CYS A 393 -1.01 6.07 -5.17
N PHE A 394 -1.63 6.78 -4.24
CA PHE A 394 -1.40 8.19 -3.97
C PHE A 394 -0.92 8.39 -2.53
N ASN A 395 0.31 8.86 -2.39
CA ASN A 395 0.97 9.16 -1.11
C ASN A 395 1.07 10.68 -0.90
N LEU A 396 0.65 11.16 0.26
CA LEU A 396 0.87 12.53 0.69
C LEU A 396 1.73 12.54 1.96
N ALA A 397 2.95 13.05 1.86
CA ALA A 397 3.89 13.16 2.97
C ALA A 397 4.01 14.62 3.43
N GLY A 398 3.44 14.90 4.58
CA GLY A 398 3.53 16.19 5.27
C GLY A 398 4.70 16.27 6.24
N SER A 399 4.63 17.22 7.18
CA SER A 399 5.71 17.45 8.15
C SER A 399 6.02 16.23 8.99
N LYS A 400 7.30 15.83 9.01
CA LYS A 400 7.86 14.65 9.71
C LYS A 400 7.20 13.32 9.34
N GLN A 401 6.59 13.23 8.17
CA GLN A 401 5.98 12.00 7.69
C GLN A 401 6.87 11.30 6.66
N THR A 402 6.84 9.97 6.68
CA THR A 402 7.40 9.12 5.62
C THR A 402 6.29 8.22 5.10
N GLN A 403 6.00 8.32 3.79
CA GLN A 403 5.06 7.45 3.08
C GLN A 403 5.85 6.55 2.14
N ASP A 404 5.83 5.25 2.39
CA ASP A 404 6.69 4.25 1.75
C ASP A 404 5.85 3.13 1.10
N LEU A 405 5.92 3.00 -0.22
CA LEU A 405 5.35 1.89 -0.96
C LEU A 405 6.45 1.00 -1.53
N HIS A 406 6.50 -0.24 -1.09
CA HIS A 406 7.25 -1.32 -1.71
C HIS A 406 6.31 -2.28 -2.41
N SER A 407 6.42 -2.40 -3.71
CA SER A 407 5.60 -3.32 -4.50
C SER A 407 6.44 -4.33 -5.27
N ALA A 408 5.94 -5.54 -5.39
CA ALA A 408 6.49 -6.52 -6.31
C ALA A 408 5.38 -7.25 -7.05
N ILE A 409 5.49 -7.30 -8.37
CA ILE A 409 4.60 -8.06 -9.25
C ILE A 409 5.46 -9.13 -9.91
N ILE A 410 5.10 -10.40 -9.72
CA ILE A 410 5.81 -11.56 -10.26
C ILE A 410 4.90 -12.21 -11.29
N LEU A 411 5.36 -12.21 -12.54
CA LEU A 411 4.66 -12.76 -13.69
C LEU A 411 5.37 -14.03 -14.16
N ASP A 412 4.68 -15.16 -14.03
CA ASP A 412 5.20 -16.48 -14.33
C ASP A 412 4.56 -17.12 -15.56
N PHE A 413 3.42 -16.59 -16.04
CA PHE A 413 2.61 -17.15 -17.11
C PHE A 413 2.33 -16.12 -18.21
N GLU A 414 1.89 -16.61 -19.36
CA GLU A 414 1.67 -15.81 -20.57
C GLU A 414 0.52 -14.81 -20.46
N GLU A 415 0.59 -13.75 -21.30
CA GLU A 415 -0.48 -12.78 -21.55
C GLU A 415 -0.93 -12.02 -20.29
N GLY A 416 -0.05 -11.88 -19.29
CA GLY A 416 -0.31 -11.03 -18.14
C GLY A 416 -0.28 -9.53 -18.50
N THR A 417 -1.17 -8.73 -17.91
CA THR A 417 -1.14 -7.27 -18.02
C THR A 417 -0.92 -6.64 -16.66
N THR A 418 -0.05 -5.63 -16.59
CA THR A 418 0.14 -4.85 -15.36
C THR A 418 0.21 -3.36 -15.65
N ASP A 419 -0.50 -2.55 -14.87
CA ASP A 419 -0.42 -1.09 -14.90
C ASP A 419 -0.22 -0.58 -13.47
N GLN A 420 1.01 -0.16 -13.16
CA GLN A 420 1.33 0.42 -11.85
C GLN A 420 1.49 1.93 -11.96
N ARG A 421 0.69 2.66 -11.19
CA ARG A 421 0.72 4.12 -11.10
C ARG A 421 0.94 4.56 -9.67
N HIS A 422 2.11 5.11 -9.41
CA HIS A 422 2.43 5.72 -8.13
C HIS A 422 2.45 7.24 -8.28
N ARG A 423 1.80 7.94 -7.37
CA ARG A 423 1.81 9.39 -7.25
C ARG A 423 2.17 9.77 -5.83
N CYS A 424 3.09 10.71 -5.67
CA CYS A 424 3.48 11.19 -4.37
C CYS A 424 3.56 12.72 -4.36
N ILE A 425 2.99 13.32 -3.33
CA ILE A 425 3.19 14.74 -3.02
C ILE A 425 3.97 14.82 -1.70
N VAL A 426 5.03 15.60 -1.69
CA VAL A 426 5.73 15.96 -0.45
C VAL A 426 5.53 17.46 -0.19
N SER A 427 4.73 17.76 0.84
CA SER A 427 4.27 19.12 1.16
C SER A 427 5.12 19.83 2.22
N SER A 428 6.12 19.16 2.82
CA SER A 428 6.97 19.71 3.87
C SER A 428 8.44 19.38 3.64
N SER A 429 9.33 20.27 4.09
CA SER A 429 10.80 20.11 4.03
C SER A 429 11.32 18.91 4.84
N SER A 430 10.54 18.43 5.81
CA SER A 430 10.83 17.22 6.61
C SER A 430 10.04 15.98 6.16
N GLY A 431 9.20 16.13 5.11
CA GLY A 431 8.45 15.03 4.52
C GLY A 431 9.29 14.16 3.60
N LYS A 432 8.96 12.88 3.52
CA LYS A 432 9.64 11.90 2.65
C LYS A 432 8.64 11.01 1.94
N GLY A 433 8.79 10.88 0.63
CA GLY A 433 8.15 9.85 -0.16
C GLY A 433 9.14 8.74 -0.54
N VAL A 434 8.72 7.49 -0.48
CA VAL A 434 9.52 6.34 -0.92
C VAL A 434 8.67 5.46 -1.83
N PHE A 435 9.23 5.10 -2.96
CA PHE A 435 8.65 4.15 -3.90
C PHE A 435 9.71 3.17 -4.38
N ASP A 436 9.52 1.90 -4.07
CA ASP A 436 10.31 0.79 -4.58
C ASP A 436 9.37 -0.17 -5.31
N GLY A 437 9.32 -0.07 -6.62
CA GLY A 437 8.42 -0.83 -7.46
C GLY A 437 9.18 -1.85 -8.29
N ASN A 438 8.95 -3.14 -8.06
CA ASN A 438 9.58 -4.23 -8.76
C ASN A 438 8.56 -4.97 -9.62
N VAL A 439 8.81 -5.11 -10.92
CA VAL A 439 8.06 -5.97 -11.82
C VAL A 439 9.02 -7.01 -12.40
N ARG A 440 8.77 -8.27 -12.12
CA ARG A 440 9.56 -9.38 -12.62
C ARG A 440 8.77 -10.18 -13.63
N VAL A 441 9.28 -10.26 -14.85
CA VAL A 441 8.68 -11.01 -15.96
C VAL A 441 9.56 -12.23 -16.24
N ASN A 442 9.14 -13.38 -15.71
CA ASN A 442 9.88 -14.62 -15.81
C ASN A 442 9.80 -15.22 -17.23
N LYS A 443 10.64 -16.21 -17.52
CA LYS A 443 10.86 -16.74 -18.88
C LYS A 443 9.57 -17.22 -19.58
N LEU A 444 8.62 -17.78 -18.85
CA LEU A 444 7.37 -18.29 -19.43
C LEU A 444 6.29 -17.19 -19.58
N ALA A 445 6.49 -16.01 -19.01
CA ALA A 445 5.54 -14.90 -19.08
C ALA A 445 5.60 -14.15 -20.42
N GLN A 446 5.50 -14.89 -21.52
CA GLN A 446 5.52 -14.32 -22.88
C GLN A 446 4.25 -13.51 -23.16
N ARG A 447 4.32 -12.54 -24.07
CA ARG A 447 3.24 -11.64 -24.45
C ARG A 447 2.68 -10.79 -23.28
N THR A 448 3.49 -10.59 -22.25
CA THR A 448 3.18 -9.68 -21.14
C THR A 448 3.22 -8.22 -21.60
N ASP A 449 2.25 -7.40 -21.13
CA ASP A 449 2.26 -5.93 -21.25
C ASP A 449 2.37 -5.32 -19.83
N ALA A 450 3.56 -4.84 -19.47
CA ALA A 450 3.85 -4.30 -18.15
C ALA A 450 4.19 -2.81 -18.23
N LYS A 451 3.42 -1.98 -17.49
CA LYS A 451 3.61 -0.54 -17.40
C LYS A 451 3.80 -0.11 -15.95
N GLN A 452 4.83 0.72 -15.70
CA GLN A 452 5.08 1.28 -14.39
C GLN A 452 5.39 2.77 -14.52
N ILE A 453 4.60 3.62 -13.85
CA ILE A 453 4.78 5.07 -13.87
C ILE A 453 4.78 5.59 -12.45
N THR A 454 5.81 6.35 -12.08
CA THR A 454 5.83 7.12 -10.84
C THR A 454 5.97 8.62 -11.13
N ARG A 455 5.08 9.42 -10.54
CA ARG A 455 5.11 10.89 -10.62
C ARG A 455 5.12 11.46 -9.22
N ASN A 456 6.06 12.36 -8.97
CA ASN A 456 6.31 12.88 -7.64
C ASN A 456 6.43 14.40 -7.67
N LEU A 457 5.66 15.09 -6.82
CA LEU A 457 5.69 16.54 -6.65
C LEU A 457 6.38 16.92 -5.33
N LEU A 458 7.40 17.76 -5.41
CA LEU A 458 8.07 18.36 -4.26
C LEU A 458 7.63 19.81 -4.14
N LEU A 459 6.70 20.10 -3.22
CA LEU A 459 6.06 21.42 -3.13
C LEU A 459 6.90 22.47 -2.39
N VAL A 460 7.96 22.04 -1.69
CA VAL A 460 8.84 22.91 -0.90
C VAL A 460 10.30 22.50 -1.05
N PRO A 461 11.26 23.43 -0.88
CA PRO A 461 12.69 23.11 -0.84
C PRO A 461 13.02 22.04 0.24
N LYS A 462 13.99 21.18 -0.03
CA LYS A 462 14.44 20.07 0.83
C LYS A 462 13.43 18.94 1.02
N ALA A 463 12.22 19.01 0.48
CA ALA A 463 11.34 17.85 0.38
C ALA A 463 12.05 16.70 -0.36
N THR A 464 11.82 15.47 0.03
CA THR A 464 12.58 14.33 -0.50
C THR A 464 11.67 13.23 -1.01
N VAL A 465 11.98 12.75 -2.21
CA VAL A 465 11.40 11.50 -2.76
C VAL A 465 12.53 10.56 -3.19
N ASN A 466 12.41 9.30 -2.81
CA ASN A 466 13.27 8.22 -3.24
C ASN A 466 12.45 7.25 -4.07
N ALA A 467 12.51 7.36 -5.39
CA ALA A 467 11.75 6.52 -6.32
C ALA A 467 12.68 5.57 -7.08
N ARG A 468 12.38 4.27 -6.99
CA ARG A 468 13.11 3.19 -7.64
C ARG A 468 12.16 2.27 -8.42
N PRO A 469 11.74 2.65 -9.63
CA PRO A 469 11.06 1.71 -10.51
C PRO A 469 12.07 0.70 -11.05
N ASN A 470 11.77 -0.59 -10.98
CA ASN A 470 12.65 -1.68 -11.39
C ASN A 470 11.87 -2.70 -12.24
N LEU A 471 12.39 -2.99 -13.44
CA LEU A 471 11.89 -4.02 -14.33
C LEU A 471 12.95 -5.12 -14.50
N GLN A 472 12.60 -6.34 -14.13
CA GLN A 472 13.42 -7.54 -14.33
C GLN A 472 12.78 -8.39 -15.42
N ILE A 473 13.27 -8.24 -16.65
CA ILE A 473 12.66 -8.86 -17.84
C ILE A 473 13.53 -10.05 -18.26
N ILE A 474 12.97 -11.25 -18.15
CA ILE A 474 13.63 -12.51 -18.54
C ILE A 474 12.98 -13.10 -19.80
N ALA A 475 11.70 -12.83 -20.05
CA ALA A 475 10.99 -13.22 -21.26
C ALA A 475 11.38 -12.34 -22.46
N ASP A 476 11.29 -12.89 -23.68
CA ASP A 476 11.76 -12.23 -24.91
C ASP A 476 10.64 -11.44 -25.62
N ASP A 477 9.43 -12.01 -25.73
CA ASP A 477 8.29 -11.41 -26.44
C ASP A 477 7.37 -10.67 -25.46
N VAL A 478 7.75 -9.46 -25.07
CA VAL A 478 7.02 -8.65 -24.08
C VAL A 478 7.05 -7.15 -24.41
N LYS A 479 6.09 -6.42 -23.82
CA LYS A 479 6.04 -4.95 -23.85
C LYS A 479 6.19 -4.45 -22.40
N CYS A 480 7.36 -3.95 -22.06
CA CYS A 480 7.64 -3.46 -20.71
C CYS A 480 8.13 -2.02 -20.78
N THR A 481 7.49 -1.15 -20.02
CA THR A 481 7.83 0.27 -19.96
C THR A 481 7.81 0.77 -18.53
N HIS A 482 8.74 1.65 -18.18
CA HIS A 482 8.65 2.42 -16.94
C HIS A 482 8.98 3.89 -17.15
N GLY A 483 8.42 4.75 -16.28
CA GLY A 483 8.68 6.17 -16.25
C GLY A 483 8.76 6.68 -14.81
N CYS A 484 9.68 7.62 -14.57
CA CYS A 484 9.83 8.26 -13.27
C CYS A 484 10.02 9.75 -13.45
N THR A 485 9.21 10.54 -12.76
CA THR A 485 9.38 12.01 -12.71
C THR A 485 9.39 12.48 -11.27
N VAL A 486 10.28 13.41 -10.97
CA VAL A 486 10.35 14.13 -9.70
C VAL A 486 10.53 15.60 -10.06
N SER A 487 9.53 16.43 -9.78
CA SER A 487 9.50 17.85 -10.15
C SER A 487 8.71 18.67 -9.13
N ASP A 488 8.74 19.97 -9.25
CA ASP A 488 7.68 20.86 -8.73
C ASP A 488 6.58 20.98 -9.83
N LEU A 489 5.55 21.77 -9.55
CA LEU A 489 4.51 22.10 -10.52
C LEU A 489 5.14 22.82 -11.75
N GLU A 490 4.67 22.46 -12.94
CA GLU A 490 5.16 23.08 -14.17
C GLU A 490 4.73 24.55 -14.27
N GLU A 491 5.68 25.43 -14.55
CA GLU A 491 5.40 26.86 -14.66
C GLU A 491 4.42 27.17 -15.81
N GLU A 492 4.45 26.38 -16.89
CA GLU A 492 3.52 26.52 -18.00
C GLU A 492 2.08 26.23 -17.59
N GLU A 493 1.84 25.19 -16.78
CA GLU A 493 0.52 24.86 -16.25
C GLU A 493 0.02 25.97 -15.32
N LEU A 494 0.89 26.45 -14.43
CA LEU A 494 0.58 27.57 -13.53
C LEU A 494 0.25 28.84 -14.33
N PHE A 495 1.08 29.18 -15.32
CA PHE A 495 0.86 30.34 -16.19
C PHE A 495 -0.46 30.24 -16.95
N TYR A 496 -0.77 29.05 -17.51
CA TYR A 496 -2.03 28.84 -18.22
C TYR A 496 -3.25 29.12 -17.34
N ILE A 497 -3.26 28.62 -16.10
CA ILE A 497 -4.36 28.85 -15.16
C ILE A 497 -4.43 30.34 -14.76
N GLN A 498 -3.30 30.99 -14.49
CA GLN A 498 -3.23 32.40 -14.17
C GLN A 498 -3.71 33.28 -15.34
N SER A 499 -3.43 32.91 -16.59
CA SER A 499 -3.93 33.62 -17.76
C SER A 499 -5.45 33.61 -17.89
N ARG A 500 -6.14 32.72 -17.16
CA ARG A 500 -7.61 32.64 -17.02
C ARG A 500 -8.15 33.46 -15.86
N GLY A 501 -7.31 34.28 -15.21
CA GLY A 501 -7.71 35.22 -14.17
C GLY A 501 -7.64 34.66 -12.74
N LEU A 502 -7.05 33.46 -12.53
CA LEU A 502 -6.86 32.91 -11.18
C LEU A 502 -5.51 33.37 -10.59
N THR A 503 -5.45 33.55 -9.28
CA THR A 503 -4.20 33.91 -8.60
C THR A 503 -3.24 32.70 -8.59
N LYS A 504 -1.94 32.94 -8.38
CA LYS A 504 -0.92 31.89 -8.34
C LYS A 504 -1.25 30.83 -7.27
N GLU A 505 -1.74 31.27 -6.12
CA GLU A 505 -2.09 30.39 -4.98
C GLU A 505 -3.27 29.48 -5.34
N ILE A 506 -4.30 30.02 -5.97
CA ILE A 506 -5.46 29.24 -6.43
C ILE A 506 -5.04 28.26 -7.53
N ALA A 507 -4.22 28.71 -8.49
CA ALA A 507 -3.72 27.86 -9.56
C ALA A 507 -2.91 26.67 -9.00
N ARG A 508 -2.00 26.94 -8.05
CA ARG A 508 -1.20 25.92 -7.36
C ARG A 508 -2.09 24.94 -6.61
N SER A 509 -3.07 25.43 -5.83
CA SER A 509 -4.01 24.58 -5.09
C SER A 509 -4.83 23.67 -6.01
N LEU A 510 -5.28 24.18 -7.16
CA LEU A 510 -6.02 23.36 -8.15
C LEU A 510 -5.17 22.24 -8.75
N LEU A 511 -3.92 22.53 -9.14
CA LEU A 511 -3.02 21.53 -9.70
C LEU A 511 -2.67 20.45 -8.67
N VAL A 512 -2.35 20.84 -7.44
CA VAL A 512 -2.08 19.91 -6.33
C VAL A 512 -3.29 19.04 -6.03
N SER A 513 -4.49 19.62 -5.96
CA SER A 513 -5.73 18.88 -5.72
C SER A 513 -6.05 17.91 -6.86
N GLY A 514 -5.77 18.31 -8.11
CA GLY A 514 -5.96 17.48 -9.29
C GLY A 514 -5.04 16.27 -9.37
N PHE A 515 -3.86 16.34 -8.73
CA PHE A 515 -2.81 15.33 -8.86
C PHE A 515 -3.21 13.94 -8.36
N GLY A 516 -4.00 13.85 -7.28
CA GLY A 516 -4.51 12.60 -6.72
C GLY A 516 -5.91 12.19 -7.22
N THR A 517 -6.61 13.09 -7.93
CA THR A 517 -8.04 12.93 -8.25
C THR A 517 -8.34 11.68 -9.09
N GLU A 518 -7.46 11.30 -10.01
CA GLU A 518 -7.64 10.12 -10.84
C GLU A 518 -7.73 8.84 -10.00
N ILE A 519 -6.85 8.69 -9.00
CA ILE A 519 -6.82 7.53 -8.10
C ILE A 519 -8.05 7.51 -7.21
N ILE A 520 -8.39 8.66 -6.61
CA ILE A 520 -9.60 8.78 -5.77
C ILE A 520 -10.87 8.48 -6.58
N SER A 521 -10.95 8.94 -7.82
CA SER A 521 -12.10 8.68 -8.69
C SER A 521 -12.27 7.20 -9.04
N GLY A 522 -11.15 6.45 -9.13
CA GLY A 522 -11.15 5.00 -9.35
C GLY A 522 -11.62 4.19 -8.15
N MET A 523 -11.61 4.77 -6.94
CA MET A 523 -12.04 4.06 -5.72
C MET A 523 -13.48 3.60 -5.79
N LYS A 524 -13.76 2.45 -5.18
CA LYS A 524 -15.11 1.91 -4.93
C LYS A 524 -15.56 2.32 -3.52
N GLY A 525 -16.78 1.97 -3.14
CA GLY A 525 -17.30 2.31 -1.81
C GLY A 525 -18.32 3.46 -1.80
N GLY A 526 -18.68 4.01 -2.97
CA GLY A 526 -19.67 5.08 -3.11
C GLY A 526 -19.09 6.50 -2.95
N GLU A 527 -19.92 7.51 -3.23
CA GLU A 527 -19.45 8.91 -3.26
C GLU A 527 -19.12 9.45 -1.86
N LYS A 528 -19.80 9.02 -0.81
CA LYS A 528 -19.48 9.44 0.57
C LYS A 528 -18.05 9.05 0.98
N PHE A 529 -17.64 7.82 0.64
CA PHE A 529 -16.28 7.37 0.91
C PHE A 529 -15.24 8.17 0.11
N LYS A 530 -15.49 8.42 -1.17
CA LYS A 530 -14.60 9.24 -2.00
C LYS A 530 -14.50 10.67 -1.48
N GLU A 531 -15.62 11.23 -1.03
CA GLU A 531 -15.63 12.58 -0.44
C GLU A 531 -14.85 12.62 0.87
N TYR A 532 -15.03 11.61 1.74
CA TYR A 532 -14.20 11.46 2.93
C TYR A 532 -12.70 11.46 2.58
N VAL A 533 -12.30 10.71 1.55
CA VAL A 533 -10.89 10.67 1.12
C VAL A 533 -10.43 12.02 0.57
N ARG A 534 -11.24 12.72 -0.23
CA ARG A 534 -10.92 14.07 -0.74
C ARG A 534 -10.71 15.07 0.40
N GLU A 535 -11.63 15.11 1.36
CA GLU A 535 -11.52 16.01 2.51
C GLU A 535 -10.34 15.66 3.41
N THR A 536 -10.00 14.39 3.55
CA THR A 536 -8.80 13.94 4.28
C THR A 536 -7.53 14.47 3.61
N VAL A 537 -7.40 14.33 2.30
CA VAL A 537 -6.26 14.85 1.52
C VAL A 537 -6.18 16.38 1.63
N LYS A 538 -7.31 17.07 1.44
CA LYS A 538 -7.40 18.53 1.55
C LYS A 538 -7.02 19.03 2.95
N SER A 539 -7.52 18.38 4.00
CA SER A 539 -7.18 18.68 5.39
C SER A 539 -5.68 18.50 5.68
N ALA A 540 -5.08 17.46 5.13
CA ALA A 540 -3.65 17.22 5.30
C ALA A 540 -2.79 18.27 4.58
N LEU A 541 -3.13 18.63 3.35
CA LEU A 541 -2.47 19.71 2.61
C LEU A 541 -2.59 21.07 3.30
N SER A 542 -3.76 21.39 3.87
CA SER A 542 -3.98 22.67 4.55
C SER A 542 -3.19 22.79 5.86
N LYS A 543 -2.87 21.69 6.54
CA LYS A 543 -2.04 21.71 7.76
C LYS A 543 -0.59 22.13 7.50
N ASP A 544 -0.09 21.85 6.30
CA ASP A 544 1.27 22.22 5.90
C ASP A 544 1.29 23.54 5.08
N ALA A 545 0.15 24.23 4.95
CA ALA A 545 -0.02 25.42 4.13
C ALA A 545 0.92 26.58 4.53
N VAL A 546 1.36 26.64 5.79
CA VAL A 546 2.31 27.66 6.25
C VAL A 546 3.68 27.48 5.57
N GLU A 547 4.18 26.26 5.42
CA GLU A 547 5.41 26.00 4.67
C GLU A 547 5.23 26.28 3.17
N LEU A 548 4.06 26.00 2.62
CA LEU A 548 3.73 26.23 1.21
C LEU A 548 3.64 27.72 0.84
N LEU A 549 3.28 28.58 1.79
CA LEU A 549 3.19 30.05 1.58
C LEU A 549 4.56 30.74 1.65
N VAL A 550 5.54 30.13 2.32
CA VAL A 550 6.89 30.68 2.50
C VAL A 550 7.85 30.19 1.42
N ALA A 551 7.54 29.12 0.73
CA ALA A 551 8.31 28.55 -0.38
C ALA A 551 7.92 29.16 -1.73
#